data_e952ea6caffaafac95e8f65eea623d7b
#
_entry.id   e952ea6caffaafac95e8f65eea623d7b
#
_cell.length_a   1.000
_cell.length_b   1.000
_cell.length_c   1.000
_cell.angle_alpha   90.00
_cell.angle_beta   90.00
_cell.angle_gamma   90.00
#
_symmetry.space_group_name_H-M   'P 1'
#
loop_
_entity.id
_entity.type
_entity.pdbx_description
1 polymer ?
#
loop_
_entity_poly.entity_id
_entity_poly.type
_entity_poly.pdbx_seq_one_letter_code
_entity_poly.pdbx_strand_id
1 'polypeptide(L)'
;MVFFKKIPLALSSLVLALFSLSNQISHYTLIAQGIWCLASIGFILILGRLILGFEQIREDLRNPVVASAFASFFMAAFLFVSRLPLAQTGLSVTWLGLLGLYIAYIIFFSLRFLRPFSLNQVYPSWFVVYVGPAISLVTVPASVPTSIKGLILGVTGLATLVLFPLVLWRMKQIAIPHLYQPILAILAAPLALLITSSIKSNQRPATIILLALLLFSQAFFFYALNLFVKLVRKGFIPLFAAFSFPLVNSTNAFKAATTSLGLVNPATQLIYKVEFVIILVIMTYLLYHFLKLLIHGAYTNS
;
A
#
# COMPACT_ATOMS: atom_id res chain seq x y z
N MET A 1 -24.44 -5.56 -13.40
CA MET A 1 -23.31 -5.11 -14.24
C MET A 1 -22.97 -3.63 -14.06
N VAL A 2 -23.92 -2.68 -14.10
CA VAL A 2 -23.64 -1.23 -13.98
C VAL A 2 -22.94 -0.84 -12.67
N PHE A 3 -23.27 -1.48 -11.54
CA PHE A 3 -22.68 -1.21 -10.22
C PHE A 3 -21.16 -1.45 -10.20
N PHE A 4 -20.70 -2.61 -10.69
CA PHE A 4 -19.27 -2.94 -10.68
C PHE A 4 -18.41 -1.99 -11.51
N LYS A 5 -18.96 -1.47 -12.61
CA LYS A 5 -18.27 -0.51 -13.49
C LYS A 5 -17.93 0.82 -12.79
N LYS A 6 -18.67 1.18 -11.74
CA LYS A 6 -18.52 2.44 -10.99
C LYS A 6 -17.54 2.35 -9.81
N ILE A 7 -17.09 1.17 -9.42
CA ILE A 7 -16.18 0.99 -8.29
C ILE A 7 -14.80 1.59 -8.65
N PRO A 8 -14.27 2.58 -7.92
CA PRO A 8 -12.97 3.15 -8.24
C PRO A 8 -11.83 2.16 -7.96
N LEU A 9 -10.86 2.02 -8.87
CA LEU A 9 -9.69 1.14 -8.65
C LEU A 9 -8.85 1.59 -7.44
N ALA A 10 -8.91 2.86 -7.06
CA ALA A 10 -8.28 3.38 -5.86
C ALA A 10 -8.77 2.71 -4.56
N LEU A 11 -9.97 2.05 -4.59
CA LEU A 11 -10.47 1.25 -3.46
C LEU A 11 -9.46 0.17 -3.05
N SER A 12 -8.63 -0.35 -3.98
CA SER A 12 -7.62 -1.36 -3.69
C SER A 12 -6.62 -0.91 -2.62
N SER A 13 -6.24 0.37 -2.61
CA SER A 13 -5.34 0.91 -1.59
C SER A 13 -6.01 0.99 -0.20
N LEU A 14 -7.30 1.32 -0.13
CA LEU A 14 -8.05 1.31 1.13
C LEU A 14 -8.23 -0.12 1.65
N VAL A 15 -8.56 -1.08 0.78
CA VAL A 15 -8.68 -2.51 1.12
C VAL A 15 -7.36 -3.05 1.66
N LEU A 16 -6.24 -2.74 0.99
CA LEU A 16 -4.90 -3.08 1.47
C LEU A 16 -4.62 -2.52 2.87
N ALA A 17 -4.99 -1.26 3.11
CA ALA A 17 -4.82 -0.62 4.42
C ALA A 17 -5.68 -1.27 5.50
N LEU A 18 -6.94 -1.63 5.21
CA LEU A 18 -7.82 -2.34 6.14
C LEU A 18 -7.28 -3.71 6.51
N PHE A 19 -6.76 -4.50 5.56
CA PHE A 19 -6.08 -5.75 5.85
C PHE A 19 -4.84 -5.53 6.73
N SER A 20 -4.02 -4.53 6.42
CA SER A 20 -2.84 -4.19 7.21
C SER A 20 -3.21 -3.75 8.63
N LEU A 21 -4.25 -2.93 8.80
CA LEU A 21 -4.77 -2.50 10.09
C LEU A 21 -5.31 -3.69 10.90
N SER A 22 -6.07 -4.59 10.27
CA SER A 22 -6.55 -5.81 10.90
C SER A 22 -5.40 -6.68 11.43
N ASN A 23 -4.29 -6.77 10.69
CA ASN A 23 -3.08 -7.47 11.15
C ASN A 23 -2.40 -6.77 12.31
N GLN A 24 -2.38 -5.43 12.32
CA GLN A 24 -1.78 -4.61 13.38
C GLN A 24 -2.48 -4.80 14.73
N ILE A 25 -3.80 -4.98 14.71
CA ILE A 25 -4.63 -5.14 15.92
C ILE A 25 -5.07 -6.59 16.17
N SER A 26 -4.34 -7.57 15.65
CA SER A 26 -4.70 -9.00 15.71
C SER A 26 -4.92 -9.53 17.13
N HIS A 27 -4.37 -8.88 18.17
CA HIS A 27 -4.63 -9.18 19.56
C HIS A 27 -6.07 -8.83 20.02
N TYR A 28 -6.78 -7.93 19.34
CA TYR A 28 -8.21 -7.66 19.53
C TYR A 28 -9.03 -8.49 18.55
N THR A 29 -9.15 -9.79 18.78
CA THR A 29 -9.62 -10.78 17.82
C THR A 29 -10.91 -10.41 17.10
N LEU A 30 -11.98 -10.02 17.82
CA LEU A 30 -13.26 -9.67 17.23
C LEU A 30 -13.19 -8.44 16.32
N ILE A 31 -12.51 -7.37 16.77
CA ILE A 31 -12.36 -6.13 16.00
C ILE A 31 -11.51 -6.40 14.76
N ALA A 32 -10.41 -7.12 14.93
CA ALA A 32 -9.53 -7.49 13.83
C ALA A 32 -10.25 -8.33 12.77
N GLN A 33 -11.06 -9.31 13.18
CA GLN A 33 -11.88 -10.12 12.28
C GLN A 33 -12.94 -9.27 11.57
N GLY A 34 -13.62 -8.36 12.27
CA GLY A 34 -14.60 -7.46 11.67
C GLY A 34 -13.99 -6.57 10.58
N ILE A 35 -12.81 -5.99 10.84
CA ILE A 35 -12.09 -5.19 9.85
C ILE A 35 -11.61 -6.07 8.68
N TRP A 36 -11.14 -7.30 8.96
CA TRP A 36 -10.74 -8.22 7.90
C TRP A 36 -11.91 -8.62 7.00
N CYS A 37 -13.09 -8.90 7.57
CA CYS A 37 -14.32 -9.19 6.81
C CYS A 37 -14.72 -7.99 5.93
N LEU A 38 -14.69 -6.77 6.48
CA LEU A 38 -14.98 -5.55 5.73
C LEU A 38 -14.00 -5.36 4.56
N ALA A 39 -12.70 -5.57 4.80
CA ALA A 39 -11.67 -5.53 3.76
C ALA A 39 -11.91 -6.61 2.68
N SER A 40 -12.35 -7.80 3.09
CA SER A 40 -12.66 -8.91 2.18
C SER A 40 -13.85 -8.61 1.27
N ILE A 41 -14.89 -7.96 1.78
CA ILE A 41 -16.00 -7.46 0.96
C ILE A 41 -15.48 -6.48 -0.09
N GLY A 42 -14.67 -5.48 0.32
CA GLY A 42 -14.06 -4.54 -0.61
C GLY A 42 -13.18 -5.23 -1.66
N PHE A 43 -12.41 -6.26 -1.26
CA PHE A 43 -11.57 -7.05 -2.17
C PHE A 43 -12.41 -7.81 -3.20
N ILE A 44 -13.50 -8.46 -2.77
CA ILE A 44 -14.44 -9.16 -3.66
C ILE A 44 -15.11 -8.20 -4.64
N LEU A 45 -15.46 -6.98 -4.19
CA LEU A 45 -16.02 -5.96 -5.08
C LEU A 45 -15.03 -5.57 -6.19
N ILE A 46 -13.73 -5.44 -5.87
CA ILE A 46 -12.69 -5.16 -6.88
C ILE A 46 -12.54 -6.36 -7.82
N LEU A 47 -12.52 -7.59 -7.31
CA LEU A 47 -12.51 -8.80 -8.15
C LEU A 47 -13.72 -8.84 -9.09
N GLY A 48 -14.91 -8.53 -8.57
CA GLY A 48 -16.12 -8.42 -9.39
C GLY A 48 -15.97 -7.37 -10.50
N ARG A 49 -15.34 -6.22 -10.22
CA ARG A 49 -15.02 -5.24 -11.25
C ARG A 49 -14.03 -5.79 -12.29
N LEU A 50 -12.99 -6.51 -11.87
CA LEU A 50 -12.00 -7.11 -12.78
C LEU A 50 -12.64 -8.09 -13.77
N ILE A 51 -13.64 -8.86 -13.33
CA ILE A 51 -14.33 -9.86 -14.15
C ILE A 51 -15.41 -9.20 -15.02
N LEU A 52 -16.24 -8.33 -14.44
CA LEU A 52 -17.45 -7.79 -15.09
C LEU A 52 -17.24 -6.44 -15.77
N GLY A 53 -16.12 -5.74 -15.50
CA GLY A 53 -15.82 -4.40 -16.01
C GLY A 53 -14.50 -4.32 -16.78
N PHE A 54 -14.09 -5.39 -17.44
CA PHE A 54 -12.77 -5.50 -18.09
C PHE A 54 -12.45 -4.38 -19.07
N GLU A 55 -13.41 -3.96 -19.89
CA GLU A 55 -13.20 -2.86 -20.86
C GLU A 55 -12.88 -1.53 -20.17
N GLN A 56 -13.63 -1.18 -19.10
CA GLN A 56 -13.37 0.03 -18.31
C GLN A 56 -12.02 -0.02 -17.61
N ILE A 57 -11.62 -1.19 -17.13
CA ILE A 57 -10.31 -1.35 -16.50
C ILE A 57 -9.20 -1.15 -17.52
N ARG A 58 -9.35 -1.69 -18.74
CA ARG A 58 -8.38 -1.48 -19.81
C ARG A 58 -8.21 0.01 -20.13
N GLU A 59 -9.29 0.78 -20.08
CA GLU A 59 -9.26 2.24 -20.27
C GLU A 59 -8.60 2.94 -19.06
N ASP A 60 -9.01 2.61 -17.84
CA ASP A 60 -8.46 3.17 -16.61
C ASP A 60 -6.94 2.93 -16.51
N LEU A 61 -6.47 1.74 -16.90
CA LEU A 61 -5.04 1.39 -16.88
C LEU A 61 -4.21 2.10 -17.97
N ARG A 62 -4.83 2.94 -18.82
CA ARG A 62 -4.08 3.86 -19.69
C ARG A 62 -3.51 5.04 -18.92
N ASN A 63 -4.11 5.39 -17.79
CA ASN A 63 -3.60 6.45 -16.92
C ASN A 63 -2.46 5.90 -16.03
N PRO A 64 -1.23 6.46 -16.09
CA PRO A 64 -0.09 5.96 -15.33
C PRO A 64 -0.29 6.02 -13.81
N VAL A 65 -1.07 7.00 -13.30
CA VAL A 65 -1.38 7.11 -11.87
C VAL A 65 -2.32 5.99 -11.42
N VAL A 66 -3.37 5.75 -12.20
CA VAL A 66 -4.35 4.71 -11.88
C VAL A 66 -3.73 3.33 -12.01
N ALA A 67 -2.99 3.08 -13.09
CA ALA A 67 -2.30 1.82 -13.31
C ALA A 67 -1.29 1.53 -12.18
N SER A 68 -0.44 2.50 -11.82
CA SER A 68 0.53 2.26 -10.75
C SER A 68 -0.14 2.06 -9.38
N ALA A 69 -1.18 2.83 -9.05
CA ALA A 69 -1.91 2.66 -7.79
C ALA A 69 -2.66 1.32 -7.72
N PHE A 70 -3.14 0.81 -8.86
CA PHE A 70 -3.83 -0.48 -8.91
C PHE A 70 -2.96 -1.67 -8.50
N ALA A 71 -1.64 -1.57 -8.56
CA ALA A 71 -0.74 -2.62 -8.06
C ALA A 71 -0.99 -2.93 -6.57
N SER A 72 -1.61 -2.03 -5.79
CA SER A 72 -2.07 -2.29 -4.41
C SER A 72 -3.10 -3.42 -4.32
N PHE A 73 -3.79 -3.76 -5.40
CA PHE A 73 -4.66 -4.95 -5.47
C PHE A 73 -3.88 -6.25 -5.23
N PHE A 74 -2.72 -6.41 -5.87
CA PHE A 74 -1.87 -7.60 -5.65
C PHE A 74 -1.31 -7.63 -4.24
N MET A 75 -0.95 -6.45 -3.70
CA MET A 75 -0.51 -6.34 -2.30
C MET A 75 -1.63 -6.77 -1.34
N ALA A 76 -2.87 -6.33 -1.58
CA ALA A 76 -4.03 -6.72 -0.79
C ALA A 76 -4.32 -8.23 -0.88
N ALA A 77 -4.12 -8.84 -2.05
CA ALA A 77 -4.30 -10.27 -2.26
C ALA A 77 -3.38 -11.11 -1.36
N PHE A 78 -2.11 -10.73 -1.16
CA PHE A 78 -1.21 -11.39 -0.23
C PHE A 78 -1.74 -11.37 1.22
N LEU A 79 -2.23 -10.23 1.68
CA LEU A 79 -2.79 -10.09 3.03
C LEU A 79 -4.11 -10.84 3.17
N PHE A 80 -4.94 -10.87 2.13
CA PHE A 80 -6.18 -11.65 2.11
C PHE A 80 -5.91 -13.14 2.24
N VAL A 81 -5.07 -13.68 1.36
CA VAL A 81 -4.77 -15.12 1.30
C VAL A 81 -4.08 -15.62 2.57
N SER A 82 -3.27 -14.79 3.23
CA SER A 82 -2.54 -15.20 4.44
C SER A 82 -3.42 -15.59 5.62
N ARG A 83 -4.71 -15.25 5.62
CA ARG A 83 -5.68 -15.61 6.67
C ARG A 83 -6.72 -16.62 6.21
N LEU A 84 -6.64 -17.09 4.97
CA LEU A 84 -7.53 -18.16 4.53
C LEU A 84 -7.12 -19.48 5.20
N PRO A 85 -8.08 -20.37 5.51
CA PRO A 85 -7.83 -21.66 6.13
C PRO A 85 -7.26 -22.67 5.11
N LEU A 86 -6.10 -22.33 4.54
CA LEU A 86 -5.40 -23.18 3.57
C LEU A 86 -4.35 -24.04 4.27
N ALA A 87 -4.19 -25.27 3.81
CA ALA A 87 -3.06 -26.10 4.18
C ALA A 87 -1.74 -25.40 3.77
N GLN A 88 -0.64 -25.69 4.48
CA GLN A 88 0.65 -25.02 4.26
C GLN A 88 1.12 -25.08 2.80
N THR A 89 0.92 -26.21 2.13
CA THR A 89 1.24 -26.38 0.71
C THR A 89 0.36 -25.47 -0.16
N GLY A 90 -0.96 -25.45 0.09
CA GLY A 90 -1.89 -24.58 -0.62
C GLY A 90 -1.55 -23.09 -0.46
N LEU A 91 -1.19 -22.70 0.76
CA LEU A 91 -0.73 -21.32 1.03
C LEU A 91 0.53 -20.97 0.22
N SER A 92 1.51 -21.88 0.18
CA SER A 92 2.77 -21.66 -0.55
C SER A 92 2.55 -21.58 -2.07
N VAL A 93 1.72 -22.45 -2.63
CA VAL A 93 1.37 -22.43 -4.06
C VAL A 93 0.62 -21.15 -4.43
N THR A 94 -0.37 -20.75 -3.63
CA THR A 94 -1.12 -19.53 -3.85
C THR A 94 -0.23 -18.29 -3.72
N TRP A 95 0.66 -18.25 -2.73
CA TRP A 95 1.62 -17.17 -2.53
C TRP A 95 2.56 -17.04 -3.74
N LEU A 96 3.10 -18.14 -4.27
CA LEU A 96 3.95 -18.16 -5.46
C LEU A 96 3.17 -17.70 -6.71
N GLY A 97 1.93 -18.16 -6.86
CA GLY A 97 1.06 -17.73 -7.96
C GLY A 97 0.78 -16.23 -7.93
N LEU A 98 0.49 -15.67 -6.74
CA LEU A 98 0.30 -14.23 -6.57
C LEU A 98 1.58 -13.44 -6.87
N LEU A 99 2.75 -13.95 -6.47
CA LEU A 99 4.03 -13.33 -6.80
C LEU A 99 4.27 -13.32 -8.30
N GLY A 100 3.99 -14.43 -8.99
CA GLY A 100 4.06 -14.52 -10.45
C GLY A 100 3.12 -13.54 -11.15
N LEU A 101 1.88 -13.41 -10.69
CA LEU A 101 0.91 -12.44 -11.23
C LEU A 101 1.38 -10.99 -10.99
N TYR A 102 1.96 -10.70 -9.83
CA TYR A 102 2.49 -9.37 -9.56
C TYR A 102 3.68 -9.05 -10.45
N ILE A 103 4.60 -10.00 -10.65
CA ILE A 103 5.75 -9.85 -11.58
C ILE A 103 5.24 -9.61 -13.01
N ALA A 104 4.24 -10.38 -13.46
CA ALA A 104 3.62 -10.17 -14.76
C ALA A 104 3.02 -8.77 -14.89
N TYR A 105 2.40 -8.25 -13.82
CA TYR A 105 1.89 -6.88 -13.79
C TYR A 105 3.01 -5.83 -13.85
N ILE A 106 4.13 -6.05 -13.16
CA ILE A 106 5.32 -5.17 -13.25
C ILE A 106 5.84 -5.13 -14.67
N ILE A 107 5.94 -6.28 -15.34
CA ILE A 107 6.37 -6.36 -16.74
C ILE A 107 5.41 -5.58 -17.64
N PHE A 108 4.10 -5.82 -17.51
CA PHE A 108 3.06 -5.08 -18.25
C PHE A 108 3.19 -3.56 -18.05
N PHE A 109 3.30 -3.11 -16.80
CA PHE A 109 3.45 -1.69 -16.46
C PHE A 109 4.72 -1.10 -17.05
N SER A 110 5.84 -1.82 -16.94
CA SER A 110 7.14 -1.39 -17.45
C SER A 110 7.15 -1.27 -18.97
N LEU A 111 6.61 -2.25 -19.68
CA LEU A 111 6.51 -2.21 -21.14
C LEU A 111 5.64 -1.05 -21.63
N ARG A 112 4.60 -0.69 -20.87
CA ARG A 112 3.66 0.36 -21.25
C ARG A 112 4.17 1.77 -20.95
N PHE A 113 4.84 1.98 -19.82
CA PHE A 113 5.18 3.32 -19.30
C PHE A 113 6.67 3.63 -19.28
N LEU A 114 7.54 2.62 -19.47
CA LEU A 114 8.99 2.85 -19.66
C LEU A 114 9.36 2.93 -21.15
N ARG A 115 8.50 2.54 -22.08
CA ARG A 115 8.79 2.56 -23.50
C ARG A 115 7.65 3.24 -24.29
N PRO A 116 7.82 4.50 -24.74
CA PRO A 116 8.95 5.41 -24.47
C PRO A 116 8.93 5.99 -23.06
N PHE A 117 10.11 6.13 -22.45
CA PHE A 117 10.23 6.76 -21.13
C PHE A 117 9.88 8.25 -21.21
N SER A 118 9.00 8.71 -20.32
CA SER A 118 8.68 10.12 -20.14
C SER A 118 8.63 10.48 -18.66
N LEU A 119 9.37 11.51 -18.28
CA LEU A 119 9.41 11.99 -16.91
C LEU A 119 8.02 12.45 -16.41
N ASN A 120 7.15 12.90 -17.33
CA ASN A 120 5.77 13.28 -17.02
C ASN A 120 4.92 12.12 -16.45
N GLN A 121 5.26 10.88 -16.78
CA GLN A 121 4.55 9.68 -16.36
C GLN A 121 5.05 9.11 -15.02
N VAL A 122 6.17 9.63 -14.51
CA VAL A 122 6.76 9.20 -13.24
C VAL A 122 5.99 9.87 -12.09
N TYR A 123 5.38 9.06 -11.25
CA TYR A 123 4.62 9.50 -10.07
C TYR A 123 5.04 8.73 -8.82
N PRO A 124 4.81 9.25 -7.60
CA PRO A 124 5.05 8.50 -6.36
C PRO A 124 4.36 7.13 -6.32
N SER A 125 3.24 6.97 -7.03
CA SER A 125 2.55 5.67 -7.14
C SER A 125 3.38 4.57 -7.84
N TRP A 126 4.46 4.89 -8.54
CA TRP A 126 5.40 3.89 -9.07
C TRP A 126 6.03 3.03 -7.99
N PHE A 127 6.20 3.56 -6.77
CA PHE A 127 6.63 2.74 -5.63
C PHE A 127 5.69 1.58 -5.35
N VAL A 128 4.38 1.73 -5.60
CA VAL A 128 3.42 0.63 -5.41
C VAL A 128 3.73 -0.51 -6.38
N VAL A 129 4.13 -0.22 -7.61
CA VAL A 129 4.48 -1.24 -8.62
C VAL A 129 5.79 -1.95 -8.30
N TYR A 130 6.87 -1.19 -8.04
CA TYR A 130 8.22 -1.76 -7.99
C TYR A 130 8.70 -2.12 -6.58
N VAL A 131 8.16 -1.47 -5.54
CA VAL A 131 8.50 -1.77 -4.13
C VAL A 131 7.39 -2.58 -3.46
N GLY A 132 6.16 -2.48 -3.98
CA GLY A 132 5.00 -3.22 -3.46
C GLY A 132 5.19 -4.73 -3.31
N PRO A 133 5.95 -5.45 -4.17
CA PRO A 133 6.22 -6.88 -3.97
C PRO A 133 6.83 -7.23 -2.61
N ALA A 134 7.48 -6.29 -1.92
CA ALA A 134 7.98 -6.49 -0.56
C ALA A 134 6.87 -6.90 0.43
N ILE A 135 5.59 -6.56 0.18
CA ILE A 135 4.47 -6.98 1.03
C ILE A 135 4.33 -8.51 1.11
N SER A 136 4.74 -9.23 0.05
CA SER A 136 4.72 -10.69 0.05
C SER A 136 5.56 -11.28 1.18
N LEU A 137 6.62 -10.58 1.59
CA LEU A 137 7.49 -10.99 2.69
C LEU A 137 6.83 -10.83 4.07
N VAL A 138 5.82 -9.97 4.19
CA VAL A 138 5.04 -9.82 5.44
C VAL A 138 4.22 -11.07 5.74
N THR A 139 3.82 -11.80 4.70
CA THR A 139 2.97 -13.00 4.77
C THR A 139 3.64 -14.24 4.21
N VAL A 140 4.97 -14.22 4.11
CA VAL A 140 5.74 -15.30 3.47
C VAL A 140 5.58 -16.63 4.21
N PRO A 141 5.19 -17.71 3.53
CA PRO A 141 5.13 -19.04 4.12
C PRO A 141 6.51 -19.50 4.61
N ALA A 142 6.52 -20.32 5.67
CA ALA A 142 7.77 -20.84 6.26
C ALA A 142 8.59 -21.66 5.25
N SER A 143 7.92 -22.36 4.32
CA SER A 143 8.53 -23.19 3.27
C SER A 143 9.34 -22.41 2.22
N VAL A 144 9.16 -21.09 2.12
CA VAL A 144 9.88 -20.28 1.13
C VAL A 144 11.34 -20.10 1.53
N PRO A 145 12.30 -20.46 0.66
CA PRO A 145 13.74 -20.38 0.95
C PRO A 145 14.19 -18.95 1.29
N THR A 146 15.18 -18.86 2.17
CA THR A 146 15.80 -17.58 2.60
C THR A 146 16.38 -16.80 1.42
N SER A 147 16.91 -17.49 0.41
CA SER A 147 17.43 -16.87 -0.83
C SER A 147 16.36 -16.12 -1.61
N ILE A 148 15.16 -16.67 -1.73
CA ILE A 148 14.02 -16.00 -2.40
C ILE A 148 13.59 -14.77 -1.60
N LYS A 149 13.52 -14.88 -0.26
CA LYS A 149 13.21 -13.73 0.63
C LYS A 149 14.23 -12.61 0.45
N GLY A 150 15.53 -12.97 0.47
CA GLY A 150 16.62 -12.03 0.25
C GLY A 150 16.58 -11.38 -1.14
N LEU A 151 16.27 -12.16 -2.20
CA LEU A 151 16.13 -11.65 -3.56
C LEU A 151 15.01 -10.60 -3.66
N ILE A 152 13.80 -10.90 -3.13
CA ILE A 152 12.67 -9.98 -3.14
C ILE A 152 13.05 -8.69 -2.39
N LEU A 153 13.64 -8.81 -1.20
CA LEU A 153 14.04 -7.63 -0.41
C LEU A 153 15.13 -6.82 -1.12
N GLY A 154 16.11 -7.48 -1.74
CA GLY A 154 17.20 -6.83 -2.50
C GLY A 154 16.68 -6.07 -3.72
N VAL A 155 15.80 -6.70 -4.52
CA VAL A 155 15.19 -6.07 -5.71
C VAL A 155 14.32 -4.88 -5.30
N THR A 156 13.48 -5.02 -4.29
CA THR A 156 12.60 -3.93 -3.83
C THR A 156 13.39 -2.81 -3.13
N GLY A 157 14.47 -3.15 -2.42
CA GLY A 157 15.42 -2.19 -1.87
C GLY A 157 16.13 -1.38 -2.97
N LEU A 158 16.64 -2.06 -4.00
CA LEU A 158 17.26 -1.41 -5.16
C LEU A 158 16.25 -0.52 -5.90
N ALA A 159 15.01 -1.01 -6.12
CA ALA A 159 13.95 -0.21 -6.70
C ALA A 159 13.66 1.06 -5.87
N THR A 160 13.70 0.95 -4.55
CA THR A 160 13.53 2.11 -3.66
C THR A 160 14.66 3.13 -3.86
N LEU A 161 15.92 2.67 -3.91
CA LEU A 161 17.09 3.55 -4.11
C LEU A 161 17.08 4.26 -5.47
N VAL A 162 16.56 3.60 -6.50
CA VAL A 162 16.47 4.20 -7.85
C VAL A 162 15.26 5.13 -7.95
N LEU A 163 14.12 4.73 -7.43
CA LEU A 163 12.88 5.51 -7.60
C LEU A 163 12.84 6.77 -6.73
N PHE A 164 13.43 6.78 -5.53
CA PHE A 164 13.41 7.97 -4.68
C PHE A 164 14.02 9.18 -5.38
N PRO A 165 15.28 9.15 -5.84
CA PRO A 165 15.85 10.31 -6.54
C PRO A 165 15.10 10.64 -7.83
N LEU A 166 14.62 9.63 -8.57
CA LEU A 166 13.86 9.85 -9.81
C LEU A 166 12.54 10.59 -9.55
N VAL A 167 11.77 10.15 -8.56
CA VAL A 167 10.50 10.76 -8.20
C VAL A 167 10.70 12.16 -7.63
N LEU A 168 11.69 12.36 -6.76
CA LEU A 168 12.00 13.67 -6.19
C LEU A 168 12.48 14.65 -7.27
N TRP A 169 13.32 14.18 -8.22
CA TRP A 169 13.75 14.97 -9.37
C TRP A 169 12.56 15.39 -10.23
N ARG A 170 11.67 14.41 -10.57
CA ARG A 170 10.43 14.71 -11.32
C ARG A 170 9.58 15.76 -10.61
N MET A 171 9.41 15.67 -9.28
CA MET A 171 8.61 16.61 -8.50
C MET A 171 9.19 18.02 -8.51
N LYS A 172 10.52 18.15 -8.64
CA LYS A 172 11.19 19.47 -8.78
C LYS A 172 10.99 20.09 -10.17
N GLN A 173 10.97 19.24 -11.22
CA GLN A 173 10.88 19.72 -12.60
C GLN A 173 9.45 19.99 -13.06
N ILE A 174 8.49 19.21 -12.57
CA ILE A 174 7.13 19.22 -13.10
C ILE A 174 6.15 19.18 -11.92
N ALA A 175 5.30 20.20 -11.81
CA ALA A 175 4.28 20.27 -10.78
C ALA A 175 3.29 19.10 -10.88
N ILE A 176 2.91 18.54 -9.73
CA ILE A 176 1.85 17.52 -9.69
C ILE A 176 0.49 18.23 -9.78
N PRO A 177 -0.36 17.87 -10.76
CA PRO A 177 -1.71 18.42 -10.88
C PRO A 177 -2.49 18.28 -9.58
N HIS A 178 -3.34 19.24 -9.26
CA HIS A 178 -4.09 19.26 -7.99
C HIS A 178 -4.88 17.99 -7.74
N LEU A 179 -5.47 17.39 -8.79
CA LEU A 179 -6.20 16.12 -8.72
C LEU A 179 -5.32 14.96 -8.22
N TYR A 180 -4.01 14.98 -8.53
CA TYR A 180 -3.08 13.90 -8.17
C TYR A 180 -2.27 14.20 -6.89
N GLN A 181 -2.48 15.33 -6.22
CA GLN A 181 -1.76 15.65 -4.98
C GLN A 181 -1.84 14.57 -3.89
N PRO A 182 -2.98 13.86 -3.67
CA PRO A 182 -3.04 12.81 -2.66
C PRO A 182 -2.01 11.69 -2.84
N ILE A 183 -1.56 11.41 -4.07
CA ILE A 183 -0.55 10.35 -4.31
C ILE A 183 0.83 10.67 -3.72
N LEU A 184 1.09 11.93 -3.36
CA LEU A 184 2.31 12.30 -2.64
C LEU A 184 2.44 11.61 -1.27
N ALA A 185 1.34 11.21 -0.67
CA ALA A 185 1.34 10.44 0.57
C ALA A 185 2.04 9.07 0.42
N ILE A 186 2.10 8.54 -0.81
CA ILE A 186 2.76 7.26 -1.10
C ILE A 186 4.26 7.29 -0.81
N LEU A 187 4.90 8.48 -0.75
CA LEU A 187 6.30 8.60 -0.33
C LEU A 187 6.58 8.02 1.06
N ALA A 188 5.57 7.94 1.93
CA ALA A 188 5.70 7.32 3.25
C ALA A 188 5.72 5.78 3.21
N ALA A 189 5.29 5.15 2.10
CA ALA A 189 5.13 3.70 2.04
C ALA A 189 6.42 2.90 1.85
N PRO A 190 7.35 3.25 0.93
CA PRO A 190 8.42 2.34 0.51
C PRO A 190 9.39 2.00 1.65
N LEU A 191 9.83 2.97 2.42
CA LEU A 191 10.76 2.74 3.54
C LEU A 191 10.08 1.95 4.67
N ALA A 192 8.85 2.31 5.01
CA ALA A 192 8.04 1.58 5.98
C ALA A 192 7.82 0.12 5.55
N LEU A 193 7.59 -0.12 4.25
CA LEU A 193 7.39 -1.45 3.72
C LEU A 193 8.67 -2.29 3.77
N LEU A 194 9.83 -1.71 3.47
CA LEU A 194 11.13 -2.38 3.62
C LEU A 194 11.41 -2.76 5.08
N ILE A 195 11.08 -1.89 6.05
CA ILE A 195 11.20 -2.19 7.49
C ILE A 195 10.32 -3.38 7.85
N THR A 196 9.02 -3.30 7.57
CA THR A 196 8.07 -4.35 7.96
C THR A 196 8.38 -5.68 7.28
N SER A 197 8.74 -5.66 6.01
CA SER A 197 9.06 -6.85 5.22
C SER A 197 10.35 -7.52 5.68
N SER A 198 11.41 -6.76 5.94
CA SER A 198 12.69 -7.30 6.39
C SER A 198 12.57 -7.97 7.77
N ILE A 199 11.87 -7.33 8.70
CA ILE A 199 11.67 -7.88 10.05
C ILE A 199 10.79 -9.14 10.00
N LYS A 200 9.66 -9.09 9.27
CA LYS A 200 8.71 -10.22 9.20
C LYS A 200 9.27 -11.44 8.47
N SER A 201 10.17 -11.24 7.52
CA SER A 201 10.83 -12.34 6.78
C SER A 201 12.13 -12.85 7.44
N ASN A 202 12.49 -12.35 8.62
CA ASN A 202 13.77 -12.63 9.30
C ASN A 202 15.01 -12.23 8.47
N GLN A 203 14.88 -11.17 7.66
CA GLN A 203 15.95 -10.59 6.85
C GLN A 203 16.36 -9.21 7.41
N ARG A 204 16.51 -9.11 8.72
CA ARG A 204 16.78 -7.84 9.40
C ARG A 204 18.08 -7.19 8.89
N PRO A 205 18.03 -5.93 8.42
CA PRO A 205 19.23 -5.21 8.00
C PRO A 205 20.09 -4.81 9.22
N ALA A 206 21.31 -4.35 8.97
CA ALA A 206 22.18 -3.79 10.02
C ALA A 206 21.44 -2.67 10.78
N THR A 207 21.72 -2.55 12.08
CA THR A 207 21.05 -1.60 12.99
C THR A 207 21.05 -0.17 12.46
N ILE A 208 22.18 0.29 11.90
CA ILE A 208 22.30 1.64 11.34
C ILE A 208 21.36 1.86 10.12
N ILE A 209 21.21 0.85 9.28
CA ILE A 209 20.30 0.90 8.12
C ILE A 209 18.84 0.94 8.62
N LEU A 210 18.50 0.11 9.61
CA LEU A 210 17.16 0.08 10.17
C LEU A 210 16.78 1.41 10.84
N LEU A 211 17.71 2.04 11.58
CA LEU A 211 17.54 3.37 12.14
C LEU A 211 17.34 4.44 11.07
N ALA A 212 18.15 4.44 10.02
CA ALA A 212 18.02 5.38 8.92
C ALA A 212 16.66 5.22 8.22
N LEU A 213 16.26 3.99 7.89
CA LEU A 213 14.95 3.69 7.30
C LEU A 213 13.80 4.18 8.19
N LEU A 214 13.90 3.97 9.52
CA LEU A 214 12.91 4.41 10.48
C LEU A 214 12.79 5.94 10.50
N LEU A 215 13.90 6.66 10.62
CA LEU A 215 13.91 8.13 10.66
C LEU A 215 13.29 8.74 9.41
N PHE A 216 13.70 8.27 8.23
CA PHE A 216 13.12 8.77 6.97
C PHE A 216 11.65 8.35 6.78
N SER A 217 11.28 7.13 7.20
CA SER A 217 9.89 6.68 7.16
C SER A 217 9.00 7.59 8.01
N GLN A 218 9.45 7.96 9.22
CA GLN A 218 8.72 8.87 10.09
C GLN A 218 8.65 10.29 9.53
N ALA A 219 9.71 10.80 8.93
CA ALA A 219 9.69 12.11 8.26
C ALA A 219 8.62 12.15 7.15
N PHE A 220 8.53 11.10 6.34
CA PHE A 220 7.48 11.00 5.31
C PHE A 220 6.08 10.74 5.87
N PHE A 221 5.95 10.06 7.01
CA PHE A 221 4.67 9.94 7.73
C PHE A 221 4.12 11.32 8.11
N PHE A 222 4.93 12.17 8.75
CA PHE A 222 4.52 13.52 9.13
C PHE A 222 4.28 14.42 7.91
N TYR A 223 5.06 14.25 6.84
CA TYR A 223 4.79 14.91 5.57
C TYR A 223 3.42 14.54 5.01
N ALA A 224 3.09 13.24 4.95
CA ALA A 224 1.80 12.75 4.48
C ALA A 224 0.64 13.23 5.37
N LEU A 225 0.84 13.28 6.68
CA LEU A 225 -0.15 13.78 7.63
C LEU A 225 -0.45 15.28 7.40
N ASN A 226 0.59 16.10 7.26
CA ASN A 226 0.44 17.52 6.95
C ASN A 226 -0.29 17.71 5.60
N LEU A 227 0.07 16.92 4.60
CA LEU A 227 -0.60 16.94 3.30
C LEU A 227 -2.08 16.57 3.42
N PHE A 228 -2.42 15.55 4.22
CA PHE A 228 -3.81 15.16 4.46
C PHE A 228 -4.61 16.32 5.05
N VAL A 229 -4.10 16.99 6.10
CA VAL A 229 -4.76 18.12 6.74
C VAL A 229 -4.99 19.29 5.75
N LYS A 230 -4.06 19.52 4.83
CA LYS A 230 -4.20 20.56 3.79
C LYS A 230 -5.24 20.18 2.74
N LEU A 231 -5.28 18.93 2.32
CA LEU A 231 -6.13 18.49 1.21
C LEU A 231 -7.56 18.16 1.65
N VAL A 232 -7.77 17.68 2.88
CA VAL A 232 -9.12 17.32 3.38
C VAL A 232 -10.08 18.50 3.33
N ARG A 233 -9.58 19.73 3.48
CA ARG A 233 -10.36 20.97 3.39
C ARG A 233 -10.84 21.30 1.97
N LYS A 234 -10.26 20.68 0.94
CA LYS A 234 -10.61 20.89 -0.47
C LYS A 234 -11.70 19.91 -0.97
N GLY A 235 -12.14 19.00 -0.12
CA GLY A 235 -13.11 17.99 -0.46
C GLY A 235 -12.47 16.62 -0.76
N PHE A 236 -13.29 15.57 -0.63
CA PHE A 236 -12.86 14.19 -0.86
C PHE A 236 -12.87 13.84 -2.35
N ILE A 237 -11.83 13.16 -2.79
CA ILE A 237 -11.75 12.48 -4.09
C ILE A 237 -11.28 11.04 -3.89
N PRO A 238 -11.58 10.07 -4.77
CA PRO A 238 -11.19 8.67 -4.59
C PRO A 238 -9.69 8.44 -4.43
N LEU A 239 -8.84 9.32 -4.98
CA LEU A 239 -7.39 9.26 -4.80
C LEU A 239 -6.92 9.50 -3.36
N PHE A 240 -7.78 9.98 -2.45
CA PHE A 240 -7.48 10.01 -1.01
C PHE A 240 -7.17 8.63 -0.42
N ALA A 241 -7.57 7.54 -1.08
CA ALA A 241 -7.10 6.20 -0.73
C ALA A 241 -5.56 6.08 -0.67
N ALA A 242 -4.82 6.95 -1.36
CA ALA A 242 -3.36 6.99 -1.31
C ALA A 242 -2.80 7.33 0.07
N PHE A 243 -3.59 7.91 0.98
CA PHE A 243 -3.19 8.13 2.38
C PHE A 243 -3.32 6.87 3.24
N SER A 244 -4.19 5.93 2.89
CA SER A 244 -4.56 4.82 3.75
C SER A 244 -3.39 3.90 4.08
N PHE A 245 -2.88 3.14 3.11
CA PHE A 245 -1.82 2.16 3.34
C PHE A 245 -0.49 2.79 3.80
N PRO A 246 -0.01 3.89 3.20
CA PRO A 246 1.24 4.51 3.64
C PRO A 246 1.25 4.86 5.13
N LEU A 247 0.17 5.46 5.64
CA LEU A 247 0.09 5.85 7.06
C LEU A 247 -0.04 4.65 7.98
N VAL A 248 -0.91 3.68 7.66
CA VAL A 248 -1.04 2.44 8.44
C VAL A 248 0.27 1.66 8.49
N ASN A 249 0.95 1.53 7.34
CA ASN A 249 2.20 0.78 7.27
C ASN A 249 3.37 1.50 7.96
N SER A 250 3.41 2.85 7.94
CA SER A 250 4.43 3.62 8.67
C SER A 250 4.33 3.40 10.19
N THR A 251 3.12 3.39 10.75
CA THR A 251 2.89 3.09 12.18
C THR A 251 3.26 1.64 12.51
N ASN A 252 2.96 0.67 11.60
CA ASN A 252 3.42 -0.71 11.74
C ASN A 252 4.96 -0.80 11.74
N ALA A 253 5.60 -0.08 10.83
CA ALA A 253 7.06 -0.04 10.71
C ALA A 253 7.70 0.57 11.96
N PHE A 254 7.12 1.64 12.51
CA PHE A 254 7.58 2.25 13.76
C PHE A 254 7.57 1.23 14.90
N LYS A 255 6.43 0.56 15.14
CA LYS A 255 6.31 -0.49 16.16
C LYS A 255 7.30 -1.63 15.94
N ALA A 256 7.40 -2.14 14.71
CA ALA A 256 8.27 -3.26 14.38
C ALA A 256 9.76 -2.89 14.56
N ALA A 257 10.17 -1.70 14.08
CA ALA A 257 11.55 -1.24 14.18
C ALA A 257 11.96 -0.97 15.65
N THR A 258 11.15 -0.25 16.42
CA THR A 258 11.44 0.04 17.84
C THR A 258 11.52 -1.24 18.67
N THR A 259 10.65 -2.22 18.40
CA THR A 259 10.72 -3.54 19.06
C THR A 259 11.99 -4.28 18.65
N SER A 260 12.32 -4.32 17.35
CA SER A 260 13.50 -5.01 16.84
C SER A 260 14.81 -4.39 17.30
N LEU A 261 14.83 -3.08 17.55
CA LEU A 261 16.00 -2.32 18.03
C LEU A 261 16.14 -2.32 19.56
N GLY A 262 15.18 -2.89 20.31
CA GLY A 262 15.16 -2.80 21.77
C GLY A 262 14.86 -1.40 22.31
N LEU A 263 14.26 -0.52 21.50
CA LEU A 263 13.94 0.86 21.84
C LEU A 263 12.52 1.02 22.43
N VAL A 264 11.95 -0.06 22.98
CA VAL A 264 10.62 -0.02 23.59
C VAL A 264 10.71 0.63 24.96
N ASN A 265 10.18 1.86 25.08
CA ASN A 265 10.11 2.63 26.32
C ASN A 265 8.78 3.44 26.35
N PRO A 266 8.43 4.11 27.45
CA PRO A 266 7.18 4.87 27.54
C PRO A 266 7.00 5.91 26.45
N ALA A 267 8.08 6.58 26.01
CA ALA A 267 8.02 7.62 24.98
C ALA A 267 7.70 7.00 23.60
N THR A 268 8.40 5.93 23.20
CA THR A 268 8.13 5.25 21.91
C THR A 268 6.75 4.60 21.90
N GLN A 269 6.28 4.07 23.03
CA GLN A 269 4.91 3.55 23.13
C GLN A 269 3.87 4.66 23.01
N LEU A 270 4.12 5.83 23.60
CA LEU A 270 3.23 6.99 23.46
C LEU A 270 3.16 7.47 22.00
N ILE A 271 4.30 7.62 21.34
CA ILE A 271 4.36 7.98 19.91
C ILE A 271 3.54 7.00 19.09
N TYR A 272 3.76 5.69 19.26
CA TYR A 272 2.99 4.67 18.55
C TYR A 272 1.47 4.78 18.79
N LYS A 273 1.04 5.00 20.06
CA LYS A 273 -0.38 5.16 20.39
C LYS A 273 -0.98 6.39 19.72
N VAL A 274 -0.26 7.52 19.72
CA VAL A 274 -0.71 8.76 19.07
C VAL A 274 -0.84 8.56 17.57
N GLU A 275 0.18 8.01 16.90
CA GLU A 275 0.12 7.68 15.47
C GLU A 275 -1.06 6.74 15.18
N PHE A 276 -1.25 5.71 16.01
CA PHE A 276 -2.33 4.74 15.86
C PHE A 276 -3.71 5.39 15.95
N VAL A 277 -3.95 6.29 16.90
CA VAL A 277 -5.21 7.04 16.99
C VAL A 277 -5.41 7.92 15.75
N ILE A 278 -4.38 8.61 15.30
CA ILE A 278 -4.45 9.44 14.08
C ILE A 278 -4.85 8.60 12.86
N ILE A 279 -4.23 7.45 12.66
CA ILE A 279 -4.57 6.59 11.52
C ILE A 279 -5.99 6.03 11.63
N LEU A 280 -6.49 5.72 12.83
CA LEU A 280 -7.89 5.29 13.01
C LEU A 280 -8.86 6.37 12.56
N VAL A 281 -8.62 7.63 12.92
CA VAL A 281 -9.46 8.77 12.50
C VAL A 281 -9.43 8.91 10.97
N ILE A 282 -8.24 8.86 10.36
CA ILE A 282 -8.10 8.97 8.90
C ILE A 282 -8.77 7.80 8.20
N MET A 283 -8.57 6.57 8.67
CA MET A 283 -9.20 5.38 8.09
C MET A 283 -10.72 5.42 8.19
N THR A 284 -11.28 5.88 9.31
CA THR A 284 -12.73 6.07 9.47
C THR A 284 -13.27 7.12 8.50
N TYR A 285 -12.57 8.25 8.33
CA TYR A 285 -12.91 9.27 7.35
C TYR A 285 -12.93 8.70 5.92
N LEU A 286 -11.86 8.00 5.53
CA LEU A 286 -11.75 7.41 4.19
C LEU A 286 -12.85 6.37 3.96
N LEU A 287 -13.08 5.48 4.92
CA LEU A 287 -14.10 4.44 4.84
C LEU A 287 -15.50 5.04 4.68
N TYR A 288 -15.85 6.05 5.49
CA TYR A 288 -17.11 6.75 5.39
C TYR A 288 -17.35 7.31 3.98
N HIS A 289 -16.36 8.01 3.43
CA HIS A 289 -16.48 8.62 2.10
C HIS A 289 -16.54 7.58 0.98
N PHE A 290 -15.79 6.48 1.08
CA PHE A 290 -15.87 5.38 0.12
C PHE A 290 -17.22 4.65 0.18
N LEU A 291 -17.76 4.40 1.37
CA LEU A 291 -19.11 3.82 1.53
C LEU A 291 -20.17 4.76 0.92
N LYS A 292 -20.10 6.05 1.19
CA LYS A 292 -20.98 7.04 0.58
C LYS A 292 -20.92 7.02 -0.96
N LEU A 293 -19.71 6.93 -1.51
CA LEU A 293 -19.48 6.85 -2.96
C LEU A 293 -20.06 5.55 -3.56
N LEU A 294 -19.95 4.42 -2.86
CA LEU A 294 -20.46 3.14 -3.33
C LEU A 294 -22.00 3.09 -3.28
N ILE A 295 -22.62 3.73 -2.27
CA ILE A 295 -24.08 3.73 -2.08
C ILE A 295 -24.76 4.73 -3.03
N HIS A 296 -24.27 5.95 -3.12
CA HIS A 296 -24.96 7.03 -3.84
C HIS A 296 -24.51 7.20 -5.29
N GLY A 297 -23.49 6.44 -5.75
CA GLY A 297 -22.91 6.63 -7.10
C GLY A 297 -22.28 8.01 -7.25
N ALA A 298 -21.16 8.09 -7.99
CA ALA A 298 -20.32 9.25 -8.26
C ALA A 298 -20.66 10.58 -7.53
N TYR A 299 -19.67 11.15 -6.84
CA TYR A 299 -19.71 12.59 -6.54
C TYR A 299 -19.84 13.31 -7.90
N THR A 300 -21.02 13.78 -8.23
CA THR A 300 -21.17 14.85 -9.22
C THR A 300 -20.44 16.04 -8.62
N ASN A 301 -19.32 16.42 -9.22
CA ASN A 301 -18.69 17.70 -8.95
C ASN A 301 -19.71 18.78 -9.32
N SER A 302 -20.43 19.30 -8.33
CA SER A 302 -21.09 20.60 -8.39
C SER A 302 -20.07 21.68 -8.08
#